data_19d6a9ce6de03eb6cca95b809ba295d2
#
_entry.id   19d6a9ce6de03eb6cca95b809ba295d2
#
_cell.length_a   1.000
_cell.length_b   1.000
_cell.length_c   1.000
_cell.angle_alpha   90.00
_cell.angle_beta   90.00
_cell.angle_gamma   90.00
#
_symmetry.space_group_name_H-M   'P 1'
#
loop_
_entity.id
_entity.type
_entity.pdbx_description
1 polymer ?
#
loop_
_entity_poly.entity_id
_entity_poly.type
_entity_poly.pdbx_seq_one_letter_code
_entity_poly.pdbx_strand_id
1 'polypeptide(L)'
;MKEVRAAGGKEFVFSMLWAMFLLFVSRGIVNSLPDYKMIGAIAGILMYCVLGYFVLTRYSSRFTYENTGTSLRINRMIGKRNKEIEFKLSDIENISRVKPKKLPKQVFYMRVSVFSDKRSYYITFTRDGEKYMAVVEATEEFMKKLEKAVKGYKKGKEKIKG
;
A
#
# COMPACT_ATOMS: atom_id res chain seq x y z
N MET A 1 4.03 -18.80 6.23
CA MET A 1 3.26 -18.68 4.96
C MET A 1 3.60 -17.35 4.32
N LYS A 2 3.93 -17.36 3.02
CA LYS A 2 4.44 -16.19 2.32
C LYS A 2 3.60 -15.91 1.05
N GLU A 3 3.26 -14.66 0.81
CA GLU A 3 2.58 -14.20 -0.40
C GLU A 3 3.30 -12.98 -0.97
N VAL A 4 3.47 -12.94 -2.28
CA VAL A 4 4.11 -11.80 -2.99
C VAL A 4 3.09 -11.16 -3.89
N ARG A 5 2.96 -9.83 -3.79
CA ARG A 5 2.12 -9.00 -4.64
C ARG A 5 2.96 -7.95 -5.36
N ALA A 6 2.75 -7.86 -6.67
CA ALA A 6 3.32 -6.82 -7.51
C ALA A 6 2.19 -6.15 -8.31
N ALA A 7 2.44 -4.96 -8.83
CA ALA A 7 1.50 -4.28 -9.71
C ALA A 7 1.21 -5.14 -10.95
N GLY A 8 -0.06 -5.29 -11.29
CA GLY A 8 -0.49 -6.06 -12.46
C GLY A 8 -0.40 -5.25 -13.75
N GLY A 9 -0.38 -5.94 -14.90
CA GLY A 9 -0.33 -5.31 -16.22
C GLY A 9 -1.48 -4.33 -16.50
N LYS A 10 -2.68 -4.59 -15.94
CA LYS A 10 -3.84 -3.68 -16.08
C LYS A 10 -3.61 -2.34 -15.40
N GLU A 11 -2.97 -2.33 -14.23
CA GLU A 11 -2.64 -1.12 -13.50
C GLU A 11 -1.55 -0.32 -14.23
N PHE A 12 -0.61 -1.02 -14.87
CA PHE A 12 0.40 -0.43 -15.74
C PHE A 12 -0.25 0.29 -16.92
N VAL A 13 -1.08 -0.39 -17.69
CA VAL A 13 -1.78 0.21 -18.85
C VAL A 13 -2.60 1.42 -18.44
N PHE A 14 -3.34 1.33 -17.31
CA PHE A 14 -4.15 2.45 -16.83
C PHE A 14 -3.31 3.67 -16.47
N SER A 15 -2.17 3.50 -15.82
CA SER A 15 -1.31 4.65 -15.50
C SER A 15 -0.57 5.19 -16.73
N MET A 16 -0.27 4.34 -17.71
CA MET A 16 0.27 4.80 -19.00
C MET A 16 -0.77 5.67 -19.74
N LEU A 17 -2.03 5.26 -19.75
CA LEU A 17 -3.12 6.06 -20.31
C LEU A 17 -3.28 7.41 -19.59
N TRP A 18 -3.21 7.42 -18.26
CA TRP A 18 -3.23 8.65 -17.48
C TRP A 18 -2.03 9.55 -17.77
N ALA A 19 -0.82 8.99 -17.90
CA ALA A 19 0.37 9.75 -18.26
C ALA A 19 0.22 10.36 -19.66
N MET A 20 -0.30 9.61 -20.63
CA MET A 20 -0.60 10.14 -21.97
C MET A 20 -1.67 11.23 -21.95
N PHE A 21 -2.74 11.05 -21.20
CA PHE A 21 -3.78 12.07 -21.04
C PHE A 21 -3.23 13.38 -20.49
N LEU A 22 -2.40 13.31 -19.45
CA LEU A 22 -1.77 14.49 -18.87
C LEU A 22 -0.77 15.15 -19.83
N LEU A 23 -0.10 14.35 -20.69
CA LEU A 23 0.71 14.84 -21.83
C LEU A 23 -0.13 15.72 -22.76
N PHE A 24 -1.27 15.22 -23.17
CA PHE A 24 -2.17 15.94 -24.08
C PHE A 24 -2.66 17.25 -23.46
N VAL A 25 -3.08 17.19 -22.18
CA VAL A 25 -3.57 18.37 -21.46
C VAL A 25 -2.48 19.43 -21.31
N SER A 26 -1.27 19.02 -20.91
CA SER A 26 -0.14 19.96 -20.74
C SER A 26 0.24 20.64 -22.06
N ARG A 27 0.26 19.89 -23.18
CA ARG A 27 0.55 20.43 -24.51
C ARG A 27 -0.56 21.41 -24.95
N GLY A 28 -1.81 21.11 -24.66
CA GLY A 28 -2.94 22.02 -24.91
C GLY A 28 -2.78 23.35 -24.17
N ILE A 29 -2.44 23.29 -22.86
CA ILE A 29 -2.23 24.49 -22.03
C ILE A 29 -1.07 25.33 -22.55
N VAL A 30 0.08 24.71 -22.87
CA VAL A 30 1.26 25.43 -23.42
C VAL A 30 0.94 26.12 -24.74
N ASN A 31 0.17 25.46 -25.61
CA ASN A 31 -0.20 26.05 -26.90
C ASN A 31 -1.21 27.20 -26.78
N SER A 32 -2.05 27.18 -25.74
CA SER A 32 -3.05 28.23 -25.48
C SER A 32 -2.47 29.51 -24.85
N LEU A 33 -1.21 29.48 -24.41
CA LEU A 33 -0.56 30.60 -23.73
C LEU A 33 0.73 31.01 -24.46
N PRO A 34 0.63 31.67 -25.64
CA PRO A 34 1.79 31.98 -26.49
C PRO A 34 2.85 32.85 -25.79
N ASP A 35 2.42 33.76 -24.92
CA ASP A 35 3.32 34.68 -24.20
C ASP A 35 4.10 34.02 -23.03
N TYR A 36 3.65 32.82 -22.59
CA TYR A 36 4.24 32.09 -21.46
C TYR A 36 4.79 30.73 -21.85
N LYS A 37 5.15 30.51 -23.11
CA LYS A 37 5.64 29.23 -23.64
C LYS A 37 6.77 28.61 -22.81
N MET A 38 7.70 29.44 -22.38
CA MET A 38 8.86 28.99 -21.59
C MET A 38 8.43 28.49 -20.19
N ILE A 39 7.53 29.22 -19.53
CA ILE A 39 7.00 28.82 -18.20
C ILE A 39 6.18 27.55 -18.34
N GLY A 40 5.34 27.45 -19.38
CA GLY A 40 4.57 26.25 -19.66
C GLY A 40 5.44 25.02 -19.94
N ALA A 41 6.54 25.17 -20.66
CA ALA A 41 7.48 24.09 -20.93
C ALA A 41 8.16 23.58 -19.64
N ILE A 42 8.62 24.51 -18.78
CA ILE A 42 9.24 24.17 -17.49
C ILE A 42 8.23 23.45 -16.58
N ALA A 43 7.00 23.96 -16.47
CA ALA A 43 5.94 23.34 -15.69
C ALA A 43 5.59 21.94 -16.22
N GLY A 44 5.57 21.76 -17.55
CA GLY A 44 5.39 20.46 -18.19
C GLY A 44 6.48 19.47 -17.80
N ILE A 45 7.75 19.85 -17.88
CA ILE A 45 8.88 18.99 -17.51
C ILE A 45 8.79 18.58 -16.04
N LEU A 46 8.50 19.52 -15.11
CA LEU A 46 8.34 19.21 -13.70
C LEU A 46 7.20 18.21 -13.46
N MET A 47 6.08 18.40 -14.14
CA MET A 47 4.93 17.48 -14.04
C MET A 47 5.31 16.08 -14.55
N TYR A 48 6.11 15.96 -15.62
CA TYR A 48 6.61 14.67 -16.09
C TYR A 48 7.56 13.99 -15.11
N CYS A 49 8.45 14.73 -14.50
CA CYS A 49 9.35 14.20 -13.49
C CYS A 49 8.55 13.63 -12.29
N VAL A 50 7.55 14.36 -11.82
CA VAL A 50 6.68 13.93 -10.72
C VAL A 50 5.88 12.68 -11.10
N LEU A 51 5.26 12.68 -12.28
CA LEU A 51 4.51 11.52 -12.79
C LEU A 51 5.39 10.30 -13.01
N GLY A 52 6.53 10.48 -13.66
CA GLY A 52 7.52 9.42 -13.89
C GLY A 52 7.99 8.82 -12.57
N TYR A 53 8.33 9.65 -11.60
CA TYR A 53 8.69 9.21 -10.25
C TYR A 53 7.56 8.41 -9.59
N PHE A 54 6.32 8.91 -9.68
CA PHE A 54 5.15 8.24 -9.12
C PHE A 54 4.90 6.87 -9.77
N VAL A 55 4.94 6.82 -11.11
CA VAL A 55 4.79 5.58 -11.88
C VAL A 55 5.89 4.59 -11.53
N LEU A 56 7.16 4.99 -11.61
CA LEU A 56 8.29 4.11 -11.31
C LEU A 56 8.25 3.56 -9.88
N THR A 57 8.02 4.42 -8.88
CA THR A 57 7.97 3.97 -7.49
C THR A 57 6.82 3.02 -7.22
N ARG A 58 5.73 3.14 -7.96
CA ARG A 58 4.55 2.30 -7.81
C ARG A 58 4.70 0.95 -8.48
N TYR A 59 5.18 0.93 -9.74
CA TYR A 59 5.31 -0.31 -10.53
C TYR A 59 6.50 -1.15 -10.13
N SER A 60 7.57 -0.52 -9.66
CA SER A 60 8.72 -1.24 -9.09
C SER A 60 8.47 -1.75 -7.68
N SER A 61 7.30 -1.45 -7.08
CA SER A 61 6.98 -1.90 -5.73
C SER A 61 6.52 -3.36 -5.73
N ARG A 62 7.21 -4.17 -4.96
CA ARG A 62 6.80 -5.54 -4.61
C ARG A 62 6.48 -5.57 -3.13
N PHE A 63 5.33 -6.14 -2.79
CA PHE A 63 4.90 -6.34 -1.42
C PHE A 63 4.96 -7.83 -1.10
N THR A 64 5.65 -8.16 -0.03
CA THR A 64 5.72 -9.52 0.48
C THR A 64 5.07 -9.56 1.85
N TYR A 65 4.07 -10.40 2.00
CA TYR A 65 3.38 -10.66 3.26
C TYR A 65 3.82 -12.03 3.76
N GLU A 66 4.40 -12.09 4.93
CA GLU A 66 4.92 -13.33 5.51
C GLU A 66 4.38 -13.52 6.93
N ASN A 67 3.63 -14.60 7.12
CA ASN A 67 3.21 -15.04 8.44
C ASN A 67 4.20 -16.12 8.93
N THR A 68 4.99 -15.77 9.95
CA THR A 68 6.00 -16.65 10.56
C THR A 68 5.39 -17.58 11.62
N GLY A 69 4.08 -17.44 11.92
CA GLY A 69 3.41 -18.17 12.99
C GLY A 69 3.36 -17.38 14.31
N THR A 70 4.32 -16.52 14.57
CA THR A 70 4.38 -15.65 15.76
C THR A 70 4.20 -14.17 15.44
N SER A 71 4.60 -13.78 14.23
CA SER A 71 4.54 -12.40 13.74
C SER A 71 4.05 -12.34 12.29
N LEU A 72 3.53 -11.19 11.92
CA LEU A 72 3.28 -10.81 10.54
C LEU A 72 4.36 -9.82 10.10
N ARG A 73 5.12 -10.22 9.09
CA ARG A 73 6.15 -9.42 8.46
C ARG A 73 5.64 -8.93 7.10
N ILE A 74 5.70 -7.64 6.88
CA ILE A 74 5.30 -7.00 5.63
C ILE A 74 6.50 -6.25 5.09
N ASN A 75 6.95 -6.66 3.92
CA ASN A 75 8.09 -6.08 3.26
C ASN A 75 7.65 -5.38 1.98
N ARG A 76 8.05 -4.13 1.81
CA ARG A 76 7.90 -3.35 0.59
C ARG A 76 9.27 -3.12 -0.03
N MET A 77 9.49 -3.70 -1.19
CA MET A 77 10.70 -3.53 -1.98
C MET A 77 10.42 -2.57 -3.15
N ILE A 78 11.24 -1.54 -3.31
CA ILE A 78 11.22 -0.60 -4.44
C ILE A 78 12.64 -0.53 -4.99
N GLY A 79 12.90 -1.22 -6.10
CA GLY A 79 14.27 -1.38 -6.61
C GLY A 79 15.19 -1.98 -5.54
N LYS A 80 16.21 -1.22 -5.11
CA LYS A 80 17.15 -1.63 -4.04
C LYS A 80 16.70 -1.22 -2.63
N ARG A 81 15.64 -0.40 -2.49
CA ARG A 81 15.15 0.08 -1.20
C ARG A 81 14.15 -0.91 -0.63
N ASN A 82 14.38 -1.30 0.62
CA ASN A 82 13.52 -2.19 1.39
C ASN A 82 12.93 -1.43 2.58
N LYS A 83 11.61 -1.51 2.75
CA LYS A 83 10.90 -1.05 3.94
C LYS A 83 10.14 -2.22 4.54
N GLU A 84 10.52 -2.61 5.73
CA GLU A 84 9.94 -3.73 6.44
C GLU A 84 9.15 -3.23 7.66
N ILE A 85 8.03 -3.87 7.92
CA ILE A 85 7.24 -3.69 9.13
C ILE A 85 6.94 -5.08 9.66
N GLU A 86 7.28 -5.30 10.92
CA GLU A 86 6.98 -6.53 11.63
C GLU A 86 6.21 -6.21 12.91
N PHE A 87 5.17 -6.99 13.19
CA PHE A 87 4.41 -6.92 14.42
C PHE A 87 3.92 -8.30 14.83
N LYS A 88 3.84 -8.54 16.13
CA LYS A 88 3.45 -9.83 16.69
C LYS A 88 1.96 -10.10 16.42
N LEU A 89 1.59 -11.35 16.20
CA LEU A 89 0.19 -11.74 16.04
C LEU A 89 -0.64 -11.45 17.30
N SER A 90 0.01 -11.44 18.49
CA SER A 90 -0.60 -11.06 19.76
C SER A 90 -1.09 -9.61 19.79
N ASP A 91 -0.44 -8.74 19.04
CA ASP A 91 -0.65 -7.29 19.08
C ASP A 91 -1.76 -6.86 18.08
N ILE A 92 -2.18 -7.78 17.21
CA ILE A 92 -3.26 -7.55 16.27
C ILE A 92 -4.59 -7.48 17.01
N GLU A 93 -5.24 -6.32 16.99
CA GLU A 93 -6.56 -6.13 17.58
C GLU A 93 -7.68 -6.60 16.65
N ASN A 94 -7.64 -6.14 15.39
CA ASN A 94 -8.69 -6.41 14.42
C ASN A 94 -8.14 -6.53 12.98
N ILE A 95 -8.80 -7.37 12.19
CA ILE A 95 -8.59 -7.51 10.76
C ILE A 95 -9.95 -7.31 10.09
N SER A 96 -10.08 -6.33 9.22
CA SER A 96 -11.35 -5.96 8.58
C SER A 96 -11.16 -5.60 7.11
N ARG A 97 -12.17 -5.85 6.29
CA ARG A 97 -12.28 -5.29 4.93
C ARG A 97 -12.87 -3.87 4.93
N VAL A 98 -13.54 -3.49 6.02
CA VAL A 98 -14.16 -2.18 6.13
C VAL A 98 -13.16 -1.22 6.76
N LYS A 99 -12.98 -0.07 6.11
CA LYS A 99 -12.14 1.01 6.63
C LYS A 99 -12.70 1.52 7.96
N PRO A 100 -11.91 1.56 9.04
CA PRO A 100 -12.39 2.06 10.32
C PRO A 100 -12.74 3.55 10.23
N LYS A 101 -13.83 3.94 10.91
CA LYS A 101 -14.29 5.35 10.94
C LYS A 101 -13.27 6.28 11.59
N LYS A 102 -12.58 5.83 12.64
CA LYS A 102 -11.49 6.57 13.28
C LYS A 102 -10.17 5.94 12.85
N LEU A 103 -9.35 6.73 12.15
CA LEU A 103 -8.01 6.31 11.76
C LEU A 103 -7.05 6.49 12.94
N PRO A 104 -6.15 5.54 13.22
CA PRO A 104 -5.11 5.71 14.20
C PRO A 104 -4.11 6.79 13.74
N LYS A 105 -3.27 7.25 14.69
CA LYS A 105 -2.27 8.31 14.47
C LYS A 105 -1.33 8.00 13.29
N GLN A 106 -1.01 6.73 13.09
CA GLN A 106 -0.12 6.31 12.02
C GLN A 106 -0.70 5.16 11.21
N VAL A 107 -0.72 5.33 9.88
CA VAL A 107 -1.22 4.36 8.91
C VAL A 107 -0.11 3.97 7.94
N PHE A 108 0.15 2.67 7.83
CA PHE A 108 1.13 2.11 6.90
C PHE A 108 0.42 1.56 5.67
N TYR A 109 0.55 2.24 4.54
CA TYR A 109 0.02 1.76 3.26
C TYR A 109 0.98 0.77 2.62
N MET A 110 0.71 -0.51 2.82
CA MET A 110 1.49 -1.64 2.33
C MET A 110 0.70 -2.43 1.29
N ARG A 111 0.23 -1.74 0.26
CA ARG A 111 -0.59 -2.29 -0.82
C ARG A 111 -0.15 -1.78 -2.20
N VAL A 112 -0.43 -2.55 -3.23
CA VAL A 112 -0.16 -2.19 -4.63
C VAL A 112 -1.16 -1.17 -5.14
N SER A 113 -2.46 -1.42 -4.94
CA SER A 113 -3.54 -0.57 -5.44
C SER A 113 -3.61 0.76 -4.68
N VAL A 114 -3.65 1.88 -5.44
CA VAL A 114 -3.80 3.23 -4.87
C VAL A 114 -5.26 3.63 -4.81
N PHE A 115 -5.98 3.34 -5.90
CA PHE A 115 -7.30 3.91 -6.17
C PHE A 115 -8.45 2.99 -5.80
N SER A 116 -8.18 1.76 -5.39
CA SER A 116 -9.22 0.79 -5.07
C SER A 116 -9.02 0.17 -3.70
N ASP A 117 -9.99 0.40 -2.81
CA ASP A 117 -10.04 -0.25 -1.49
C ASP A 117 -10.69 -1.65 -1.56
N LYS A 118 -11.21 -2.06 -2.74
CA LYS A 118 -11.99 -3.29 -2.90
C LYS A 118 -11.26 -4.58 -2.50
N ARG A 119 -9.92 -4.58 -2.54
CA ARG A 119 -9.07 -5.73 -2.19
C ARG A 119 -8.23 -5.49 -0.95
N SER A 120 -8.46 -4.37 -0.26
CA SER A 120 -7.66 -3.98 0.88
C SER A 120 -8.23 -4.56 2.17
N TYR A 121 -7.32 -4.98 3.04
CA TYR A 121 -7.60 -5.33 4.42
C TYR A 121 -6.94 -4.31 5.33
N TYR A 122 -7.63 -3.97 6.39
CA TYR A 122 -7.19 -3.05 7.43
C TYR A 122 -6.85 -3.86 8.66
N ILE A 123 -5.57 -3.91 9.01
CA ILE A 123 -5.06 -4.61 10.19
C ILE A 123 -4.73 -3.56 11.24
N THR A 124 -5.49 -3.52 12.32
CA THR A 124 -5.18 -2.66 13.48
C THR A 124 -4.38 -3.45 14.49
N PHE A 125 -3.33 -2.85 14.99
CA PHE A 125 -2.45 -3.44 15.99
C PHE A 125 -1.96 -2.39 16.98
N THR A 126 -1.66 -2.83 18.21
CA THR A 126 -1.11 -1.98 19.26
C THR A 126 0.36 -2.29 19.43
N ARG A 127 1.19 -1.25 19.44
CA ARG A 127 2.61 -1.35 19.73
C ARG A 127 2.98 -0.21 20.68
N ASP A 128 3.67 -0.53 21.78
CA ASP A 128 4.12 0.43 22.79
C ASP A 128 2.96 1.30 23.36
N GLY A 129 1.76 0.71 23.48
CA GLY A 129 0.55 1.40 23.95
C GLY A 129 -0.15 2.28 22.92
N GLU A 130 0.44 2.49 21.74
CA GLU A 130 -0.16 3.26 20.65
C GLU A 130 -0.81 2.37 19.60
N LYS A 131 -1.91 2.88 19.00
CA LYS A 131 -2.63 2.17 17.93
C LYS A 131 -2.09 2.54 16.56
N TYR A 132 -1.84 1.51 15.77
CA TYR A 132 -1.38 1.58 14.40
C TYR A 132 -2.32 0.83 13.46
N MET A 133 -2.24 1.15 12.18
CA MET A 133 -2.96 0.45 11.14
C MET A 133 -2.06 0.14 9.94
N ALA A 134 -2.08 -1.11 9.50
CA ALA A 134 -1.51 -1.50 8.22
C ALA A 134 -2.63 -1.76 7.22
N VAL A 135 -2.52 -1.15 6.04
CA VAL A 135 -3.42 -1.41 4.91
C VAL A 135 -2.69 -2.33 3.95
N VAL A 136 -3.19 -3.56 3.82
CA VAL A 136 -2.57 -4.62 3.03
C VAL A 136 -3.48 -5.09 1.90
N GLU A 137 -2.90 -5.65 0.85
CA GLU A 137 -3.62 -6.25 -0.27
C GLU A 137 -3.13 -7.68 -0.47
N ALA A 138 -3.71 -8.59 0.29
CA ALA A 138 -3.38 -10.01 0.25
C ALA A 138 -4.58 -10.83 -0.24
N THR A 139 -4.35 -12.12 -0.60
CA THR A 139 -5.42 -13.03 -0.98
C THR A 139 -6.34 -13.30 0.20
N GLU A 140 -7.58 -13.63 -0.11
CA GLU A 140 -8.55 -14.02 0.90
C GLU A 140 -8.10 -15.26 1.67
N GLU A 141 -7.43 -16.18 0.99
CA GLU A 141 -6.87 -17.38 1.61
C GLU A 141 -5.79 -17.04 2.64
N PHE A 142 -4.87 -16.14 2.27
CA PHE A 142 -3.83 -15.66 3.20
C PHE A 142 -4.46 -15.00 4.44
N MET A 143 -5.45 -14.13 4.22
CA MET A 143 -6.11 -13.41 5.31
C MET A 143 -6.91 -14.34 6.23
N LYS A 144 -7.63 -15.32 5.69
CA LYS A 144 -8.33 -16.34 6.50
C LYS A 144 -7.35 -17.17 7.36
N LYS A 145 -6.19 -17.53 6.81
CA LYS A 145 -5.15 -18.24 7.58
C LYS A 145 -4.54 -17.33 8.66
N LEU A 146 -4.33 -16.06 8.35
CA LEU A 146 -3.85 -15.08 9.33
C LEU A 146 -4.85 -14.88 10.48
N GLU A 147 -6.14 -14.72 10.16
CA GLU A 147 -7.20 -14.58 11.17
C GLU A 147 -7.28 -15.81 12.09
N LYS A 148 -7.15 -17.02 11.53
CA LYS A 148 -7.10 -18.27 12.33
C LYS A 148 -5.89 -18.28 13.26
N ALA A 149 -4.72 -17.85 12.76
CA ALA A 149 -3.50 -17.78 13.57
C ALA A 149 -3.66 -16.77 14.73
N VAL A 150 -4.20 -15.57 14.46
CA VAL A 150 -4.46 -14.55 15.50
C VAL A 150 -5.45 -15.06 16.54
N LYS A 151 -6.55 -15.71 16.13
CA LYS A 151 -7.52 -16.30 17.06
C LYS A 151 -6.90 -17.41 17.91
N GLY A 152 -6.06 -18.26 17.31
CA GLY A 152 -5.33 -19.30 18.03
C GLY A 152 -4.40 -18.74 19.11
N TYR A 153 -3.67 -17.67 18.79
CA TYR A 153 -2.79 -16.98 19.72
C TYR A 153 -3.56 -16.37 20.91
N LYS A 154 -4.71 -15.72 20.66
CA LYS A 154 -5.53 -15.13 21.73
C LYS A 154 -6.09 -16.19 22.66
N LYS A 155 -6.63 -17.29 22.14
CA LYS A 155 -7.12 -18.42 22.95
C LYS A 155 -6.02 -19.10 23.79
N GLY A 156 -4.80 -19.22 23.25
CA GLY A 156 -3.67 -19.77 23.98
C GLY A 156 -3.26 -18.93 25.19
N LYS A 157 -3.30 -17.59 25.05
CA LYS A 157 -3.02 -16.66 26.16
C LYS A 157 -4.06 -16.70 27.27
N GLU A 158 -5.34 -16.91 26.96
CA GLU A 158 -6.41 -17.02 27.97
C GLU A 158 -6.27 -18.29 28.80
N LYS A 159 -5.82 -19.41 28.20
CA LYS A 159 -5.59 -20.68 28.93
C LYS A 159 -4.38 -20.67 29.88
N ILE A 160 -3.44 -19.77 29.70
CA ILE A 160 -2.23 -19.68 30.55
C ILE A 160 -2.46 -18.71 31.74
N LYS A 161 -3.52 -17.89 31.68
CA LYS A 161 -3.84 -16.91 32.73
C LYS A 161 -4.93 -17.38 33.72
N GLY A 162 -5.59 -18.51 33.51
CA GLY A 162 -6.51 -19.17 34.41
C GLY A 162 -5.90 -20.42 35.01
#